data_63444d66f8b1c82cc590e1b297c5e953
#
_entry.id   63444d66f8b1c82cc590e1b297c5e953
#
_cell.length_a   1.000
_cell.length_b   1.000
_cell.length_c   1.000
_cell.angle_alpha   90.00
_cell.angle_beta   90.00
_cell.angle_gamma   90.00
#
_symmetry.space_group_name_H-M   'P 1'
#
loop_
_entity.id
_entity.type
_entity.pdbx_description
1 polymer ?
#
loop_
_entity_poly.entity_id
_entity_poly.type
_entity_poly.pdbx_seq_one_letter_code
_entity_poly.pdbx_strand_id
1 'polypeptide(L)'
;MDQAVVIRPQFAPGRRIIAVSDVHGNLDFFRSLMDQVGLTPSDILVLVGDLLEKGPDSLALLRYVMELSRTHTIYPLCGNCDGLVLRFFETDELDERFYSAYLPIHPESTIRQLAEELGFPDWRDFPALRAALREA
;
A
#
# COMPACT_ATOMS: atom_id res chain seq x y z
N MET A 1 -6.17 -16.88 -11.82
CA MET A 1 -7.18 -15.83 -11.47
C MET A 1 -7.41 -15.98 -9.97
N ASP A 2 -6.88 -15.04 -9.20
CA ASP A 2 -7.00 -15.09 -7.74
C ASP A 2 -8.47 -14.92 -7.37
N GLN A 3 -8.93 -15.78 -6.47
CA GLN A 3 -10.30 -15.68 -5.99
C GLN A 3 -10.42 -14.41 -5.15
N ALA A 4 -11.44 -13.60 -5.42
CA ALA A 4 -11.75 -12.44 -4.60
C ALA A 4 -12.04 -12.89 -3.16
N VAL A 5 -11.37 -12.28 -2.21
CA VAL A 5 -11.64 -12.48 -0.79
C VAL A 5 -12.87 -11.64 -0.42
N VAL A 6 -13.94 -12.30 -0.02
CA VAL A 6 -15.17 -11.63 0.41
C VAL A 6 -15.23 -11.64 1.93
N ILE A 7 -15.11 -10.46 2.53
CA ILE A 7 -15.28 -10.27 3.97
C ILE A 7 -16.66 -9.67 4.22
N ARG A 8 -17.39 -10.24 5.19
CA ARG A 8 -18.71 -9.74 5.65
C ARG A 8 -18.61 -9.36 7.12
N PRO A 9 -17.97 -8.24 7.44
CA PRO A 9 -17.83 -7.85 8.84
C PRO A 9 -19.17 -7.47 9.44
N GLN A 10 -19.33 -7.80 10.70
CA GLN A 10 -20.45 -7.33 11.51
C GLN A 10 -19.93 -6.32 12.52
N PHE A 11 -20.51 -5.13 12.51
CA PHE A 11 -20.12 -4.06 13.40
C PHE A 11 -21.19 -3.82 14.46
N ALA A 12 -20.77 -3.47 15.65
CA ALA A 12 -21.68 -3.02 16.69
C ALA A 12 -22.45 -1.77 16.21
N PRO A 13 -23.75 -1.65 16.56
CA PRO A 13 -24.53 -0.45 16.20
C PRO A 13 -23.87 0.84 16.68
N GLY A 14 -23.97 1.89 15.87
CA GLY A 14 -23.46 3.22 16.21
C GLY A 14 -21.98 3.46 15.93
N ARG A 15 -21.22 2.48 15.42
CA ARG A 15 -19.86 2.70 14.96
C ARG A 15 -19.87 3.52 13.67
N ARG A 16 -19.04 4.56 13.63
CA ARG A 16 -18.85 5.39 12.44
C ARG A 16 -17.96 4.64 11.45
N ILE A 17 -18.34 4.68 10.16
CA ILE A 17 -17.54 4.12 9.06
C ILE A 17 -16.99 5.30 8.25
N ILE A 18 -15.68 5.32 8.08
CA ILE A 18 -14.95 6.30 7.28
C ILE A 18 -14.35 5.56 6.08
N ALA A 19 -14.62 6.04 4.88
CA ALA A 19 -14.05 5.49 3.66
C ALA A 19 -13.14 6.52 2.99
N VAL A 20 -11.94 6.08 2.61
CA VAL A 20 -10.93 6.93 1.94
C VAL A 20 -10.37 6.15 0.75
N SER A 21 -10.24 6.78 -0.40
CA SER A 21 -9.72 6.21 -1.64
C SER A 21 -8.57 7.05 -2.20
N ASP A 22 -7.74 6.41 -3.06
CA ASP A 22 -6.75 7.10 -3.91
C ASP A 22 -5.77 7.99 -3.14
N VAL A 23 -5.21 7.49 -2.06
CA VAL A 23 -4.25 8.23 -1.23
C VAL A 23 -2.90 8.37 -1.94
N HIS A 24 -2.50 7.35 -2.71
CA HIS A 24 -1.32 7.38 -3.56
C HIS A 24 -0.06 7.90 -2.86
N GLY A 25 0.32 7.31 -1.74
CA GLY A 25 1.56 7.66 -1.05
C GLY A 25 1.63 9.07 -0.46
N ASN A 26 0.51 9.79 -0.32
CA ASN A 26 0.49 11.13 0.28
C ASN A 26 0.29 11.06 1.80
N LEU A 27 1.35 10.72 2.53
CA LEU A 27 1.30 10.48 3.97
C LEU A 27 0.82 11.70 4.76
N ASP A 28 1.37 12.88 4.49
CA ASP A 28 1.02 14.10 5.23
C ASP A 28 -0.43 14.49 5.02
N PHE A 29 -0.92 14.35 3.78
CA PHE A 29 -2.33 14.58 3.48
C PHE A 29 -3.23 13.57 4.20
N PHE A 30 -2.85 12.29 4.19
CA PHE A 30 -3.60 11.25 4.88
C PHE A 30 -3.67 11.49 6.39
N ARG A 31 -2.55 11.84 7.04
CA ARG A 31 -2.52 12.19 8.46
C ARG A 31 -3.44 13.37 8.76
N SER A 32 -3.31 14.45 7.97
CA SER A 32 -4.16 15.61 8.12
C SER A 32 -5.64 15.29 7.98
N LEU A 33 -6.00 14.41 7.04
CA LEU A 33 -7.36 13.94 6.86
C LEU A 33 -7.86 13.16 8.08
N MET A 34 -7.05 12.25 8.62
CA MET A 34 -7.41 11.47 9.83
C MET A 34 -7.60 12.38 11.04
N ASP A 35 -6.77 13.40 11.19
CA ASP A 35 -6.91 14.40 12.25
C ASP A 35 -8.19 15.22 12.07
N GLN A 36 -8.51 15.68 10.86
CA GLN A 36 -9.71 16.46 10.57
C GLN A 36 -11.00 15.68 10.80
N VAL A 37 -11.04 14.39 10.43
CA VAL A 37 -12.21 13.55 10.71
C VAL A 37 -12.29 13.09 12.16
N GLY A 38 -11.21 13.32 12.93
CA GLY A 38 -11.10 12.90 14.32
C GLY A 38 -11.24 11.39 14.45
N LEU A 39 -10.40 10.63 13.72
CA LEU A 39 -10.39 9.17 13.75
C LEU A 39 -10.15 8.66 15.17
N THR A 40 -10.95 7.70 15.61
CA THR A 40 -10.84 7.07 16.93
C THR A 40 -10.82 5.54 16.82
N PRO A 41 -10.34 4.81 17.83
CA PRO A 41 -10.37 3.35 17.84
C PRO A 41 -11.77 2.72 17.72
N SER A 42 -12.82 3.48 18.02
CA SER A 42 -14.22 3.02 17.87
C SER A 42 -14.73 3.13 16.43
N ASP A 43 -14.04 3.87 15.57
CA ASP A 43 -14.39 4.00 14.16
C ASP A 43 -13.93 2.78 13.35
N ILE A 44 -14.45 2.68 12.14
CA ILE A 44 -14.03 1.71 11.14
C ILE A 44 -13.52 2.48 9.95
N LEU A 45 -12.25 2.28 9.62
CA LEU A 45 -11.61 2.89 8.45
C LEU A 45 -11.56 1.89 7.30
N VAL A 46 -12.16 2.25 6.18
CA VAL A 46 -12.08 1.48 4.93
C VAL A 46 -11.19 2.25 3.94
N LEU A 47 -10.07 1.66 3.56
CA LEU A 47 -9.20 2.18 2.50
C LEU A 47 -9.62 1.54 1.18
N VAL A 48 -10.21 2.34 0.29
CA VAL A 48 -10.91 1.83 -0.91
C VAL A 48 -9.95 1.80 -2.11
N GLY A 49 -8.79 1.17 -1.92
CA GLY A 49 -7.78 0.97 -2.96
C GLY A 49 -6.90 2.18 -3.26
N ASP A 50 -5.87 1.94 -4.05
CA ASP A 50 -4.86 2.88 -4.50
C ASP A 50 -4.20 3.67 -3.36
N LEU A 51 -3.76 2.92 -2.36
CA LEU A 51 -3.00 3.44 -1.22
C LEU A 51 -1.58 3.82 -1.64
N LEU A 52 -0.96 2.98 -2.48
CA LEU A 52 0.43 3.06 -2.89
C LEU A 52 0.61 3.68 -4.28
N GLU A 53 1.84 3.97 -4.62
CA GLU A 53 2.33 4.47 -5.90
C GLU A 53 1.89 5.91 -6.26
N LYS A 54 2.58 6.50 -7.21
CA LYS A 54 2.39 7.87 -7.75
C LYS A 54 2.74 9.02 -6.80
N GLY A 55 2.57 8.88 -5.52
CA GLY A 55 2.94 9.91 -4.53
C GLY A 55 4.30 9.64 -3.87
N PRO A 56 4.81 10.59 -3.09
CA PRO A 56 6.20 10.58 -2.66
C PRO A 56 6.53 9.57 -1.55
N ASP A 57 5.55 9.18 -0.74
CA ASP A 57 5.80 8.49 0.54
C ASP A 57 5.04 7.16 0.68
N SER A 58 4.95 6.38 -0.40
CA SER A 58 4.17 5.13 -0.42
C SER A 58 4.58 4.16 0.69
N LEU A 59 5.89 3.95 0.89
CA LEU A 59 6.38 3.03 1.90
C LEU A 59 6.13 3.56 3.32
N ALA A 60 6.34 4.84 3.55
CA ALA A 60 6.06 5.47 4.85
C ALA A 60 4.57 5.47 5.16
N LEU A 61 3.71 5.69 4.16
CA LEU A 61 2.26 5.60 4.31
C LEU A 61 1.82 4.16 4.66
N LEU A 62 2.36 3.16 3.98
CA LEU A 62 2.07 1.76 4.27
C LEU A 62 2.41 1.42 5.73
N ARG A 63 3.60 1.79 6.18
CA ARG A 63 4.03 1.60 7.58
C ARG A 63 3.16 2.32 8.58
N TYR A 64 2.74 3.54 8.25
CA TYR A 64 1.82 4.30 9.08
C TYR A 64 0.46 3.60 9.21
N VAL A 65 -0.10 3.10 8.13
CA VAL A 65 -1.35 2.33 8.15
C VAL A 65 -1.20 1.03 8.93
N MET A 66 -0.08 0.32 8.78
CA MET A 66 0.22 -0.89 9.57
C MET A 66 0.29 -0.59 11.07
N GLU A 67 0.94 0.50 11.46
CA GLU A 67 1.00 0.91 12.87
C GLU A 67 -0.38 1.32 13.40
N LEU A 68 -1.13 2.09 12.61
CA LEU A 68 -2.48 2.52 12.95
C LEU A 68 -3.42 1.30 13.14
N SER A 69 -3.23 0.25 12.35
CA SER A 69 -4.04 -0.98 12.42
C SER A 69 -3.88 -1.76 13.74
N ARG A 70 -2.85 -1.47 14.52
CA ARG A 70 -2.66 -2.09 15.84
C ARG A 70 -3.68 -1.63 16.88
N THR A 71 -4.24 -0.45 16.69
CA THR A 71 -5.16 0.19 17.64
C THR A 71 -6.52 0.52 17.02
N HIS A 72 -6.63 0.52 15.70
CA HIS A 72 -7.85 0.87 14.96
C HIS A 72 -8.32 -0.28 14.08
N THR A 73 -9.61 -0.31 13.80
CA THR A 73 -10.20 -1.27 12.86
C THR A 73 -10.06 -0.71 11.44
N ILE A 74 -9.18 -1.33 10.63
CA ILE A 74 -8.89 -0.89 9.27
C ILE A 74 -9.13 -2.05 8.29
N TYR A 75 -9.82 -1.77 7.19
CA TYR A 75 -10.03 -2.67 6.07
C TYR A 75 -9.37 -2.09 4.82
N PRO A 76 -8.13 -2.48 4.51
CA PRO A 76 -7.49 -2.09 3.26
C PRO A 76 -8.04 -2.95 2.11
N LEU A 77 -8.57 -2.31 1.09
CA LEU A 77 -8.90 -2.94 -0.19
C LEU A 77 -7.75 -2.70 -1.17
N CYS A 78 -7.53 -3.66 -2.03
CA CYS A 78 -6.49 -3.58 -3.06
C CYS A 78 -7.02 -2.83 -4.28
N GLY A 79 -6.42 -1.68 -4.61
CA GLY A 79 -6.61 -0.97 -5.86
C GLY A 79 -5.71 -1.51 -6.97
N ASN A 80 -5.80 -0.93 -8.16
CA ASN A 80 -4.98 -1.38 -9.28
C ASN A 80 -3.49 -1.05 -9.10
N CYS A 81 -3.15 0.07 -8.49
CA CYS A 81 -1.76 0.44 -8.19
C CYS A 81 -1.17 -0.46 -7.10
N ASP A 82 -1.92 -0.72 -6.03
CA ASP A 82 -1.51 -1.66 -4.98
C ASP A 82 -1.27 -3.06 -5.55
N GLY A 83 -2.13 -3.50 -6.48
CA GLY A 83 -2.01 -4.79 -7.15
C GLY A 83 -0.74 -4.94 -7.98
N LEU A 84 -0.19 -3.86 -8.54
CA LEU A 84 1.10 -3.89 -9.24
C LEU A 84 2.25 -4.20 -8.28
N VAL A 85 2.24 -3.57 -7.09
CA VAL A 85 3.23 -3.84 -6.04
C VAL A 85 3.10 -5.27 -5.51
N LEU A 86 1.88 -5.72 -5.22
CA LEU A 86 1.64 -7.07 -4.70
C LEU A 86 2.08 -8.16 -5.68
N ARG A 87 1.79 -8.02 -6.98
CA ARG A 87 2.24 -8.98 -8.00
C ARG A 87 3.75 -9.13 -8.05
N PHE A 88 4.50 -8.08 -7.76
CA PHE A 88 5.95 -8.17 -7.68
C PHE A 88 6.39 -9.21 -6.64
N PHE A 89 5.67 -9.38 -5.54
CA PHE A 89 5.98 -10.34 -4.49
C PHE A 89 5.37 -11.72 -4.72
N GLU A 90 4.21 -11.80 -5.35
CA GLU A 90 3.41 -13.02 -5.44
C GLU A 90 3.74 -13.86 -6.66
N THR A 91 4.14 -13.25 -7.77
CA THR A 91 4.33 -13.94 -9.05
C THR A 91 5.71 -13.69 -9.64
N ASP A 92 6.17 -14.60 -10.50
CA ASP A 92 7.36 -14.38 -11.33
C ASP A 92 7.01 -13.73 -12.68
N GLU A 93 5.73 -13.47 -12.91
CA GLU A 93 5.27 -12.72 -14.08
C GLU A 93 5.50 -11.23 -13.85
N LEU A 94 6.16 -10.59 -14.81
CA LEU A 94 6.44 -9.16 -14.78
C LEU A 94 5.38 -8.42 -15.60
N ASP A 95 4.78 -7.39 -15.03
CA ASP A 95 4.05 -6.40 -15.81
C ASP A 95 5.06 -5.50 -16.52
N GLU A 96 5.27 -5.74 -17.83
CA GLU A 96 6.28 -5.04 -18.62
C GLU A 96 6.10 -3.51 -18.59
N ARG A 97 4.87 -3.02 -18.57
CA ARG A 97 4.61 -1.57 -18.52
C ARG A 97 5.03 -0.98 -17.19
N PHE A 98 4.73 -1.67 -16.10
CA PHE A 98 5.14 -1.22 -14.77
C PHE A 98 6.65 -1.20 -14.63
N TYR A 99 7.33 -2.26 -15.04
CA TYR A 99 8.78 -2.39 -14.87
C TYR A 99 9.60 -1.61 -15.88
N SER A 100 9.19 -1.56 -17.12
CA SER A 100 9.98 -0.92 -18.19
C SER A 100 9.67 0.56 -18.38
N ALA A 101 8.45 0.99 -18.12
CA ALA A 101 8.01 2.36 -18.35
C ALA A 101 7.80 3.16 -17.05
N TYR A 102 7.23 2.56 -16.01
CA TYR A 102 6.89 3.28 -14.78
C TYR A 102 8.07 3.36 -13.81
N LEU A 103 8.61 2.22 -13.37
CA LEU A 103 9.66 2.20 -12.35
C LEU A 103 10.90 3.05 -12.68
N PRO A 104 11.38 3.12 -13.94
CA PRO A 104 12.56 3.93 -14.27
C PRO A 104 12.40 5.42 -14.00
N ILE A 105 11.18 5.94 -14.14
CA ILE A 105 10.89 7.37 -13.99
C ILE A 105 10.25 7.74 -12.65
N HIS A 106 9.94 6.73 -11.82
CA HIS A 106 9.32 6.91 -10.51
C HIS A 106 10.23 6.39 -9.37
N PRO A 107 11.24 7.17 -8.95
CA PRO A 107 12.10 6.79 -7.82
C PRO A 107 11.33 6.65 -6.50
N GLU A 108 10.18 7.29 -6.39
CA GLU A 108 9.27 7.26 -5.26
C GLU A 108 8.40 5.99 -5.20
N SER A 109 8.49 5.09 -6.18
CA SER A 109 7.70 3.85 -6.14
C SER A 109 8.09 2.97 -4.94
N THR A 110 7.13 2.24 -4.40
CA THR A 110 7.33 1.36 -3.25
C THR A 110 8.48 0.37 -3.46
N ILE A 111 8.57 -0.23 -4.65
CA ILE A 111 9.63 -1.20 -4.99
C ILE A 111 11.02 -0.54 -4.95
N ARG A 112 11.15 0.66 -5.50
CA ARG A 112 12.43 1.38 -5.49
C ARG A 112 12.81 1.87 -4.11
N GLN A 113 11.86 2.35 -3.31
CA GLN A 113 12.09 2.74 -1.92
C GLN A 113 12.56 1.53 -1.09
N LEU A 114 11.94 0.36 -1.25
CA LEU A 114 12.37 -0.87 -0.59
C LEU A 114 13.78 -1.30 -1.04
N ALA A 115 14.08 -1.24 -2.33
CA ALA A 115 15.41 -1.55 -2.84
C ALA A 115 16.48 -0.63 -2.25
N GLU A 116 16.20 0.66 -2.14
CA GLU A 116 17.10 1.66 -1.55
C GLU A 116 17.33 1.39 -0.06
N GLU A 117 16.28 1.10 0.72
CA GLU A 117 16.42 0.79 2.14
C GLU A 117 17.24 -0.47 2.40
N LEU A 118 17.14 -1.48 1.53
CA LEU A 118 17.97 -2.68 1.60
C LEU A 118 19.41 -2.45 1.12
N GLY A 119 19.71 -1.28 0.55
CA GLY A 119 20.99 -1.05 -0.11
C GLY A 119 21.21 -1.96 -1.32
N PHE A 120 20.14 -2.38 -2.00
CA PHE A 120 20.23 -3.27 -3.14
C PHE A 120 20.85 -2.56 -4.34
N PRO A 121 21.96 -3.09 -4.92
CA PRO A 121 22.80 -2.32 -5.83
C PRO A 121 22.13 -2.03 -7.19
N ASP A 122 21.30 -2.94 -7.68
CA ASP A 122 20.63 -2.79 -8.97
C ASP A 122 19.15 -3.23 -8.90
N TRP A 123 18.28 -2.28 -8.66
CA TRP A 123 16.84 -2.52 -8.61
C TRP A 123 16.24 -3.06 -9.93
N ARG A 124 16.98 -3.02 -11.04
CA ARG A 124 16.57 -3.56 -12.35
C ARG A 124 16.74 -5.08 -12.43
N ASP A 125 17.57 -5.65 -11.58
CA ASP A 125 17.64 -7.11 -11.41
C ASP A 125 16.44 -7.57 -10.58
N PHE A 126 15.27 -7.60 -11.20
CA PHE A 126 14.02 -7.91 -10.54
C PHE A 126 13.98 -9.30 -9.87
N PRO A 127 14.51 -10.37 -10.48
CA PRO A 127 14.56 -11.67 -9.79
C PRO A 127 15.37 -11.63 -8.50
N ALA A 128 16.55 -11.00 -8.53
CA ALA A 128 17.41 -10.89 -7.35
C ALA A 128 16.81 -9.93 -6.30
N LEU A 129 16.26 -8.79 -6.73
CA LEU A 129 15.58 -7.85 -5.84
C LEU A 129 14.38 -8.50 -5.15
N ARG A 130 13.55 -9.24 -5.90
CA ARG A 130 12.39 -9.96 -5.34
C ARG A 130 12.81 -10.98 -4.29
N ALA A 131 13.86 -11.76 -4.57
CA ALA A 131 14.39 -12.73 -3.62
C ALA A 131 14.85 -12.02 -2.32
N ALA A 132 15.63 -10.95 -2.43
CA ALA A 132 16.09 -10.17 -1.29
C ALA A 132 14.92 -9.57 -0.47
N LEU A 133 13.90 -9.03 -1.13
CA LEU A 133 12.73 -8.45 -0.47
C LEU A 133 11.83 -9.47 0.22
N ARG A 134 11.79 -10.71 -0.27
CA ARG A 134 11.03 -11.80 0.37
C ARG A 134 11.70 -12.34 1.62
N GLU A 135 13.01 -12.15 1.76
CA GLU A 135 13.78 -12.60 2.93
C GLU A 135 13.87 -11.51 4.02
N ALA A 136 13.62 -10.26 3.69
CA ALA A 136 13.68 -9.12 4.60
C ALA A 136 12.38 -8.94 5.39
#